data_a46210f91884e93a758eec6761e61e51
#
_entry.id   a46210f91884e93a758eec6761e61e51
#
_cell.length_a   1.000
_cell.length_b   1.000
_cell.length_c   1.000
_cell.angle_alpha   90.00
_cell.angle_beta   90.00
_cell.angle_gamma   90.00
#
_symmetry.space_group_name_H-M   'P 1'
#
loop_
_entity.id
_entity.type
_entity.pdbx_description
1 polymer ?
#
loop_
_entity_poly.entity_id
_entity_poly.type
_entity_poly.pdbx_seq_one_letter_code
_entity_poly.pdbx_strand_id
1 'polypeptide(L)'
;MPTDSRLDEFDRRLLELLQRDARAPVPELAAAVGLSPPACYRRIRRLRQIGAIEKEIALVRPRTLGWGVGMIVLVVLEREGRQTIDELMRKLTGVPQVLELWHVTGEYTFVAHIVARDMEDYDELATRLFSHDARVRSFQTLVVLREARSMKPLPAAD
;
A
#
# COMPACT_ATOMS: atom_id res chain seq x y z
N MET A 1 -5.61 -19.09 -1.98
CA MET A 1 -6.51 -18.05 -2.46
C MET A 1 -7.91 -18.60 -2.57
N PRO A 2 -8.82 -18.37 -1.65
CA PRO A 2 -10.22 -18.69 -1.85
C PRO A 2 -10.90 -17.45 -2.41
N THR A 3 -11.06 -17.42 -3.71
CA THR A 3 -11.77 -16.35 -4.38
C THR A 3 -12.94 -16.95 -5.13
N ASP A 4 -13.97 -17.32 -4.40
CA ASP A 4 -15.30 -17.45 -4.99
C ASP A 4 -16.37 -16.84 -4.09
N SER A 5 -16.21 -15.57 -3.81
CA SER A 5 -17.33 -14.71 -3.50
C SER A 5 -17.52 -13.83 -4.73
N ARG A 6 -18.30 -14.34 -5.67
CA ARG A 6 -18.69 -13.54 -6.83
C ARG A 6 -19.31 -12.25 -6.34
N LEU A 7 -18.56 -11.14 -6.55
CA LEU A 7 -19.07 -9.81 -6.32
C LEU A 7 -20.16 -9.55 -7.36
N ASP A 8 -21.36 -9.26 -6.91
CA ASP A 8 -22.41 -8.80 -7.82
C ASP A 8 -22.24 -7.30 -8.16
N GLU A 9 -23.08 -6.78 -9.01
CA GLU A 9 -23.03 -5.39 -9.45
C GLU A 9 -23.17 -4.40 -8.27
N PHE A 10 -24.04 -4.72 -7.31
CA PHE A 10 -24.21 -3.87 -6.11
C PHE A 10 -22.93 -3.84 -5.26
N ASP A 11 -22.26 -4.99 -5.10
CA ASP A 11 -21.01 -5.08 -4.35
C ASP A 11 -19.91 -4.24 -5.02
N ARG A 12 -19.78 -4.31 -6.35
CA ARG A 12 -18.80 -3.53 -7.12
C ARG A 12 -19.05 -2.03 -6.99
N ARG A 13 -20.30 -1.60 -7.11
CA ARG A 13 -20.67 -0.19 -6.94
C ARG A 13 -20.45 0.30 -5.52
N LEU A 14 -20.74 -0.52 -4.50
CA LEU A 14 -20.43 -0.19 -3.12
C LEU A 14 -18.93 -0.04 -2.88
N LEU A 15 -18.10 -0.95 -3.43
CA LEU A 15 -16.64 -0.86 -3.34
C LEU A 15 -16.10 0.39 -4.03
N GLU A 16 -16.66 0.79 -5.17
CA GLU A 16 -16.27 2.03 -5.87
C GLU A 16 -16.57 3.27 -5.00
N LEU A 17 -17.74 3.34 -4.40
CA LEU A 17 -18.12 4.46 -3.52
C LEU A 17 -17.26 4.50 -2.25
N LEU A 18 -17.04 3.37 -1.61
CA LEU A 18 -16.21 3.26 -0.41
C LEU A 18 -14.73 3.58 -0.64
N GLN A 19 -14.22 3.32 -1.85
CA GLN A 19 -12.86 3.75 -2.22
C GLN A 19 -12.74 5.28 -2.35
N ARG A 20 -13.85 5.98 -2.65
CA ARG A 20 -13.88 7.45 -2.70
C ARG A 20 -14.03 8.06 -1.31
N ASP A 21 -14.93 7.50 -0.52
CA ASP A 21 -15.17 7.90 0.87
C ASP A 21 -15.60 6.69 1.72
N ALA A 22 -14.65 6.14 2.49
CA ALA A 22 -14.90 5.03 3.41
C ALA A 22 -15.80 5.43 4.60
N ARG A 23 -16.04 6.74 4.82
CA ARG A 23 -16.89 7.26 5.88
C ARG A 23 -18.28 7.69 5.42
N ALA A 24 -18.60 7.51 4.14
CA ALA A 24 -19.92 7.85 3.61
C ALA A 24 -21.02 7.17 4.41
N PRO A 25 -22.08 7.90 4.83
CA PRO A 25 -23.17 7.34 5.59
C PRO A 25 -23.88 6.21 4.85
N VAL A 26 -24.18 5.11 5.55
CA VAL A 26 -24.85 3.95 4.92
C VAL A 26 -26.15 4.31 4.20
N PRO A 27 -27.00 5.24 4.68
CA PRO A 27 -28.18 5.68 3.94
C PRO A 27 -27.85 6.29 2.58
N GLU A 28 -26.78 7.08 2.48
CA GLU A 28 -26.34 7.70 1.21
C GLU A 28 -25.80 6.63 0.24
N LEU A 29 -24.97 5.72 0.73
CA LEU A 29 -24.49 4.57 -0.05
C LEU A 29 -25.66 3.72 -0.56
N ALA A 30 -26.61 3.42 0.28
CA ALA A 30 -27.81 2.65 -0.06
C ALA A 30 -28.65 3.32 -1.16
N ALA A 31 -28.88 4.63 -1.03
CA ALA A 31 -29.57 5.40 -2.05
C ALA A 31 -28.82 5.41 -3.39
N ALA A 32 -27.49 5.57 -3.36
CA ALA A 32 -26.66 5.61 -4.56
C ALA A 32 -26.63 4.29 -5.34
N VAL A 33 -26.79 3.15 -4.63
CA VAL A 33 -26.81 1.83 -5.28
C VAL A 33 -28.18 1.20 -5.43
N GLY A 34 -29.27 1.88 -4.97
CA GLY A 34 -30.64 1.40 -5.08
C GLY A 34 -30.98 0.26 -4.09
N LEU A 35 -30.39 0.28 -2.91
CA LEU A 35 -30.64 -0.69 -1.83
C LEU A 35 -31.32 -0.05 -0.62
N SER A 36 -31.95 -0.88 0.24
CA SER A 36 -32.32 -0.43 1.57
C SER A 36 -31.08 -0.32 2.47
N PRO A 37 -31.05 0.62 3.46
CA PRO A 37 -29.93 0.76 4.38
C PRO A 37 -29.54 -0.54 5.10
N PRO A 38 -30.47 -1.38 5.59
CA PRO A 38 -30.11 -2.68 6.18
C PRO A 38 -29.45 -3.64 5.18
N ALA A 39 -29.90 -3.65 3.93
CA ALA A 39 -29.29 -4.49 2.89
C ALA A 39 -27.88 -4.01 2.54
N CYS A 40 -27.70 -2.71 2.42
CA CYS A 40 -26.39 -2.09 2.20
C CYS A 40 -25.43 -2.42 3.35
N TYR A 41 -25.85 -2.25 4.61
CA TYR A 41 -25.04 -2.57 5.79
C TYR A 41 -24.59 -4.04 5.80
N ARG A 42 -25.50 -4.99 5.53
CA ARG A 42 -25.14 -6.43 5.46
C ARG A 42 -24.10 -6.71 4.39
N ARG A 43 -24.21 -6.05 3.20
CA ARG A 43 -23.25 -6.22 2.11
C ARG A 43 -21.87 -5.67 2.49
N ILE A 44 -21.79 -4.47 3.02
CA ILE A 44 -20.52 -3.87 3.46
C ILE A 44 -19.85 -4.76 4.51
N ARG A 45 -20.60 -5.25 5.48
CA ARG A 45 -20.10 -6.19 6.49
C ARG A 45 -19.57 -7.48 5.85
N ARG A 46 -20.29 -8.04 4.87
CA ARG A 46 -19.85 -9.22 4.12
C ARG A 46 -18.55 -8.92 3.35
N LEU A 47 -18.45 -7.79 2.66
CA LEU A 47 -17.25 -7.40 1.90
C LEU A 47 -16.00 -7.30 2.79
N ARG A 48 -16.14 -6.81 4.01
CA ARG A 48 -15.07 -6.85 5.02
C ARG A 48 -14.74 -8.27 5.46
N GLN A 49 -15.74 -9.11 5.71
CA GLN A 49 -15.54 -10.49 6.16
C GLN A 49 -14.83 -11.36 5.13
N ILE A 50 -15.13 -11.19 3.84
CA ILE A 50 -14.49 -11.93 2.75
C ILE A 50 -13.15 -11.32 2.31
N GLY A 51 -12.69 -10.22 2.93
CA GLY A 51 -11.45 -9.55 2.60
C GLY A 51 -11.47 -8.74 1.30
N ALA A 52 -12.64 -8.51 0.70
CA ALA A 52 -12.76 -7.60 -0.45
C ALA A 52 -12.45 -6.15 -0.05
N ILE A 53 -12.74 -5.78 1.19
CA ILE A 53 -12.20 -4.59 1.85
C ILE A 53 -11.11 -5.07 2.79
N GLU A 54 -9.87 -4.87 2.38
CA GLU A 54 -8.70 -5.29 3.16
C GLU A 54 -8.50 -4.41 4.38
N LYS A 55 -8.62 -3.08 4.20
CA LYS A 55 -8.30 -2.09 5.22
C LYS A 55 -8.96 -0.74 4.93
N GLU A 56 -9.37 -0.06 5.98
CA GLU A 56 -9.80 1.34 5.92
C GLU A 56 -8.79 2.17 6.72
N ILE A 57 -8.16 3.16 6.09
CA ILE A 57 -7.10 3.98 6.70
C ILE A 57 -7.34 5.46 6.45
N ALA A 58 -6.87 6.30 7.38
CA ALA A 58 -6.71 7.73 7.13
C ALA A 58 -5.37 7.99 6.46
N LEU A 59 -5.39 8.71 5.34
CA LEU A 59 -4.16 9.18 4.70
C LEU A 59 -3.71 10.49 5.38
N VAL A 60 -2.56 10.43 6.02
CA VAL A 60 -1.95 11.59 6.67
C VAL A 60 -0.79 12.09 5.83
N ARG A 61 -0.63 13.42 5.75
CA ARG A 61 0.54 14.01 5.08
C ARG A 61 1.80 13.71 5.90
N PRO A 62 2.84 13.07 5.35
CA PRO A 62 4.04 12.71 6.10
C PRO A 62 4.68 13.89 6.82
N ARG A 63 4.72 15.06 6.19
CA ARG A 63 5.26 16.29 6.79
C ARG A 63 4.53 16.72 8.07
N THR A 64 3.25 16.42 8.21
CA THR A 64 2.48 16.70 9.44
C THR A 64 2.99 15.89 10.63
N LEU A 65 3.59 14.73 10.35
CA LEU A 65 4.19 13.83 11.33
C LEU A 65 5.72 14.00 11.44
N GLY A 66 6.30 15.06 10.83
CA GLY A 66 7.73 15.34 10.89
C GLY A 66 8.59 14.66 9.81
N TRP A 67 7.97 13.91 8.87
CA TRP A 67 8.69 13.29 7.77
C TRP A 67 8.87 14.29 6.63
N GLY A 68 10.08 14.88 6.52
CA GLY A 68 10.38 15.97 5.58
C GLY A 68 10.66 15.52 4.16
N VAL A 69 11.19 14.30 3.98
CA VAL A 69 11.62 13.77 2.69
C VAL A 69 11.04 12.39 2.43
N GLY A 70 10.74 12.12 1.17
CA GLY A 70 10.30 10.82 0.68
C GLY A 70 11.26 10.29 -0.38
N MET A 71 11.54 9.00 -0.38
CA MET A 71 12.42 8.33 -1.32
C MET A 71 11.76 7.10 -1.93
N ILE A 72 12.05 6.88 -3.20
CA ILE A 72 11.85 5.57 -3.85
C ILE A 72 13.22 4.91 -3.95
N VAL A 73 13.35 3.76 -3.32
CA VAL A 73 14.60 3.00 -3.29
C VAL A 73 14.43 1.73 -4.10
N LEU A 74 15.31 1.58 -5.09
CA LEU A 74 15.37 0.43 -5.99
C LEU A 74 16.52 -0.47 -5.51
N VAL A 75 16.23 -1.72 -5.20
CA VAL A 75 17.20 -2.63 -4.57
C VAL A 75 17.45 -3.84 -5.46
N VAL A 76 18.73 -4.19 -5.62
CA VAL A 76 19.18 -5.38 -6.32
C VAL A 76 19.82 -6.33 -5.32
N LEU A 77 19.44 -7.59 -5.33
CA LEU A 77 20.05 -8.61 -4.48
C LEU A 77 21.31 -9.19 -5.12
N GLU A 78 22.25 -9.61 -4.28
CA GLU A 78 23.45 -10.35 -4.72
C GLU A 78 23.08 -11.72 -5.30
N ARG A 79 22.11 -12.39 -4.66
CA ARG A 79 21.55 -13.66 -5.13
C ARG A 79 20.05 -13.69 -4.89
N GLU A 80 19.32 -14.01 -5.93
CA GLU A 80 17.89 -14.20 -5.83
C GLU A 80 17.57 -15.63 -5.39
N GLY A 81 16.89 -15.74 -4.26
CA GLY A 81 16.39 -16.99 -3.72
C GLY A 81 15.18 -16.72 -2.84
N ARG A 82 14.19 -17.60 -2.87
CA ARG A 82 12.94 -17.40 -2.11
C ARG A 82 13.18 -17.05 -0.65
N GLN A 83 14.08 -17.77 0.01
CA GLN A 83 14.41 -17.52 1.42
C GLN A 83 15.02 -16.13 1.62
N THR A 84 15.97 -15.71 0.76
CA THR A 84 16.63 -14.41 0.81
C THR A 84 15.62 -13.28 0.62
N ILE A 85 14.69 -13.44 -0.35
CA ILE A 85 13.60 -12.51 -0.63
C ILE A 85 12.70 -12.38 0.60
N ASP A 86 12.20 -13.49 1.15
CA ASP A 86 11.28 -13.51 2.29
C ASP A 86 11.92 -12.90 3.55
N GLU A 87 13.20 -13.16 3.79
CA GLU A 87 13.94 -12.58 4.93
C GLU A 87 14.12 -11.07 4.79
N LEU A 88 14.52 -10.59 3.60
CA LEU A 88 14.68 -9.15 3.39
C LEU A 88 13.33 -8.43 3.42
N MET A 89 12.28 -9.01 2.85
CA MET A 89 10.92 -8.45 2.96
C MET A 89 10.51 -8.30 4.42
N ARG A 90 10.69 -9.31 5.24
CA ARG A 90 10.37 -9.24 6.68
C ARG A 90 11.20 -8.18 7.42
N LYS A 91 12.49 -8.08 7.10
CA LYS A 91 13.36 -7.03 7.67
C LYS A 91 12.85 -5.65 7.32
N LEU A 92 12.59 -5.38 6.03
CA LEU A 92 12.21 -4.06 5.54
C LEU A 92 10.79 -3.67 5.98
N THR A 93 9.81 -4.57 5.93
CA THR A 93 8.43 -4.30 6.38
C THR A 93 8.33 -4.08 7.89
N GLY A 94 9.31 -4.54 8.67
CA GLY A 94 9.41 -4.25 10.11
C GLY A 94 9.92 -2.85 10.45
N VAL A 95 10.33 -2.06 9.46
CA VAL A 95 10.87 -0.71 9.68
C VAL A 95 9.77 0.33 9.48
N PRO A 96 9.44 1.16 10.50
CA PRO A 96 8.32 2.11 10.41
C PRO A 96 8.44 3.15 9.28
N GLN A 97 9.66 3.49 8.87
CA GLN A 97 9.92 4.43 7.79
C GLN A 97 9.70 3.83 6.39
N VAL A 98 9.63 2.50 6.28
CA VAL A 98 9.29 1.81 5.02
C VAL A 98 7.77 1.74 4.93
N LEU A 99 7.18 2.64 4.15
CA LEU A 99 5.73 2.75 4.02
C LEU A 99 5.15 1.68 3.10
N GLU A 100 5.86 1.38 2.02
CA GLU A 100 5.45 0.42 0.99
C GLU A 100 6.68 -0.33 0.49
N LEU A 101 6.49 -1.60 0.17
CA LEU A 101 7.53 -2.47 -0.36
C LEU A 101 6.93 -3.42 -1.41
N TRP A 102 7.51 -3.44 -2.59
CA TRP A 102 7.14 -4.34 -3.67
C TRP A 102 8.32 -5.24 -4.05
N HIS A 103 8.08 -6.54 -4.19
CA HIS A 103 8.96 -7.44 -4.91
C HIS A 103 8.55 -7.40 -6.38
N VAL A 104 9.47 -7.03 -7.24
CA VAL A 104 9.21 -6.77 -8.67
C VAL A 104 10.06 -7.68 -9.55
N THR A 105 9.71 -7.75 -10.82
CA THR A 105 10.52 -8.42 -11.84
C THR A 105 11.31 -7.41 -12.66
N GLY A 106 12.46 -7.78 -13.18
CA GLY A 106 13.30 -6.92 -14.04
C GLY A 106 14.69 -6.70 -13.47
N GLU A 107 15.25 -5.53 -13.66
CA GLU A 107 16.60 -5.18 -13.22
C GLU A 107 16.70 -5.09 -11.68
N TYR A 108 15.61 -4.70 -11.01
CA TYR A 108 15.55 -4.54 -9.56
C TYR A 108 14.73 -5.67 -8.93
N THR A 109 15.12 -6.08 -7.74
CA THR A 109 14.38 -7.11 -6.98
C THR A 109 13.30 -6.49 -6.12
N PHE A 110 13.57 -5.30 -5.54
CA PHE A 110 12.59 -4.59 -4.72
C PHE A 110 12.49 -3.13 -5.10
N VAL A 111 11.29 -2.58 -4.89
CA VAL A 111 11.01 -1.16 -4.86
C VAL A 111 10.45 -0.83 -3.48
N ALA A 112 11.03 0.14 -2.79
CA ALA A 112 10.58 0.57 -1.48
C ALA A 112 10.23 2.06 -1.49
N HIS A 113 9.11 2.43 -0.87
CA HIS A 113 8.79 3.82 -0.54
C HIS A 113 9.18 4.07 0.92
N ILE A 114 10.13 4.98 1.11
CA ILE A 114 10.71 5.27 2.42
C ILE A 114 10.51 6.75 2.74
N VAL A 115 10.27 7.06 4.01
CA VAL A 115 10.25 8.44 4.52
C VAL A 115 11.34 8.64 5.55
N ALA A 116 11.88 9.85 5.61
CA ALA A 116 12.84 10.26 6.61
C ALA A 116 12.58 11.72 7.03
N ARG A 117 13.15 12.15 8.15
CA ARG A 117 13.03 13.53 8.64
C ARG A 117 13.76 14.48 7.70
N ASP A 118 14.97 14.10 7.31
CA ASP A 118 15.88 14.82 6.42
C ASP A 118 16.80 13.82 5.69
N MET A 119 17.81 14.35 4.97
CA MET A 119 18.74 13.51 4.22
C MET A 119 19.79 12.82 5.10
N GLU A 120 20.11 13.39 6.27
CA GLU A 120 21.04 12.78 7.23
C GLU A 120 20.39 11.55 7.89
N ASP A 121 19.15 11.68 8.35
CA ASP A 121 18.31 10.58 8.87
C ASP A 121 18.12 9.47 7.83
N TYR A 122 17.98 9.85 6.54
CA TYR A 122 17.90 8.88 5.46
C TYR A 122 19.23 8.14 5.23
N ASP A 123 20.36 8.83 5.24
CA ASP A 123 21.67 8.23 5.03
C ASP A 123 22.00 7.17 6.10
N GLU A 124 21.72 7.49 7.36
CA GLU A 124 21.83 6.53 8.46
C GLU A 124 20.92 5.31 8.25
N LEU A 125 19.67 5.56 7.84
CA LEU A 125 18.70 4.52 7.59
C LEU A 125 19.12 3.62 6.42
N ALA A 126 19.54 4.20 5.30
CA ALA A 126 19.96 3.49 4.10
C ALA A 126 21.21 2.65 4.35
N THR A 127 22.17 3.18 5.09
CA THR A 127 23.37 2.46 5.51
C THR A 127 23.00 1.22 6.32
N ARG A 128 22.13 1.35 7.30
CA ARG A 128 21.66 0.25 8.15
C ARG A 128 20.83 -0.79 7.40
N LEU A 129 19.97 -0.35 6.47
CA LEU A 129 19.05 -1.25 5.77
C LEU A 129 19.70 -1.96 4.59
N PHE A 130 20.54 -1.25 3.84
CA PHE A 130 21.04 -1.70 2.53
C PHE A 130 22.55 -1.87 2.48
N SER A 131 23.36 -0.85 2.87
CA SER A 131 24.82 -0.91 2.70
C SER A 131 25.46 -1.99 3.56
N HIS A 132 24.97 -2.24 4.75
CA HIS A 132 25.48 -3.25 5.66
C HIS A 132 24.81 -4.62 5.50
N ASP A 133 23.92 -4.79 4.54
CA ASP A 133 23.26 -6.07 4.31
C ASP A 133 23.93 -6.84 3.17
N ALA A 134 24.63 -7.91 3.49
CA ALA A 134 25.37 -8.72 2.50
C ALA A 134 24.48 -9.36 1.42
N ARG A 135 23.15 -9.35 1.59
CA ARG A 135 22.19 -9.81 0.58
C ARG A 135 21.97 -8.76 -0.51
N VAL A 136 22.25 -7.48 -0.21
CA VAL A 136 22.06 -6.36 -1.14
C VAL A 136 23.33 -6.15 -1.95
N ARG A 137 23.24 -6.31 -3.26
CA ARG A 137 24.34 -6.02 -4.20
C ARG A 137 24.49 -4.53 -4.43
N SER A 138 23.38 -3.87 -4.65
CA SER A 138 23.32 -2.42 -4.88
C SER A 138 21.93 -1.89 -4.61
N PHE A 139 21.83 -0.58 -4.37
CA PHE A 139 20.56 0.13 -4.33
C PHE A 139 20.72 1.51 -4.96
N GLN A 140 19.62 2.01 -5.50
CA GLN A 140 19.52 3.36 -6.07
C GLN A 140 18.42 4.13 -5.33
N THR A 141 18.72 5.34 -4.93
CA THR A 141 17.76 6.23 -4.26
C THR A 141 17.30 7.32 -5.21
N LEU A 142 15.98 7.45 -5.34
CA LEU A 142 15.31 8.53 -6.04
C LEU A 142 14.62 9.41 -4.99
N VAL A 143 15.07 10.65 -4.84
CA VAL A 143 14.43 11.60 -3.93
C VAL A 143 13.15 12.13 -4.56
N VAL A 144 12.03 12.02 -3.87
CA VAL A 144 10.72 12.51 -4.33
C VAL A 144 10.68 14.03 -4.19
N LEU A 145 10.83 14.76 -5.29
CA LEU A 145 10.77 16.22 -5.30
C LEU A 145 9.34 16.74 -5.16
N ARG A 146 8.38 16.06 -5.77
CA ARG A 146 6.95 16.40 -5.72
C ARG A 146 6.10 15.15 -5.80
N GLU A 147 5.12 15.06 -4.93
CA GLU A 147 4.12 13.99 -4.95
C GLU A 147 2.80 14.54 -5.48
N ALA A 148 2.26 13.91 -6.52
CA ALA A 148 0.90 14.13 -6.99
C ALA A 148 0.06 12.93 -6.58
N ARG A 149 -0.64 13.03 -5.45
CA ARG A 149 -1.57 11.98 -5.01
C ARG A 149 -2.88 12.11 -5.76
N SER A 150 -3.13 11.20 -6.66
CA SER A 150 -4.42 11.01 -7.29
C SER A 150 -4.91 9.61 -6.92
N MET A 151 -5.57 9.50 -5.78
CA MET A 151 -6.20 8.24 -5.37
C MET A 151 -7.52 8.10 -6.12
N LYS A 152 -7.48 7.41 -7.24
CA LYS A 152 -8.67 7.02 -7.98
C LYS A 152 -9.13 5.64 -7.52
N PRO A 153 -10.45 5.39 -7.46
CA PRO A 153 -10.97 4.06 -7.24
C PRO A 153 -10.40 3.09 -8.28
N LEU A 154 -10.07 1.88 -7.86
CA LEU A 154 -9.74 0.80 -8.79
C LEU A 154 -10.96 0.53 -9.65
N PRO A 155 -10.84 0.55 -11.00
CA PRO A 155 -11.94 0.14 -11.85
C PRO A 155 -12.21 -1.35 -11.65
N ALA A 156 -13.48 -1.75 -11.75
CA ALA A 156 -13.80 -3.17 -11.81
C ALA A 156 -13.18 -3.75 -13.10
N ALA A 157 -12.47 -4.86 -12.96
CA ALA A 157 -12.11 -5.68 -14.12
C ALA A 157 -13.35 -6.45 -14.59
N ASP A 158 -13.62 -6.43 -15.89
CA ASP A 158 -14.71 -7.17 -16.52
C ASP A 158 -14.45 -8.67 -16.51
#